data_3fb9ea4ff349f6060cba59491034acda
#
_entry.id   3fb9ea4ff349f6060cba59491034acda
#
_cell.length_a   1.000
_cell.length_b   1.000
_cell.length_c   1.000
_cell.angle_alpha   90.00
_cell.angle_beta   90.00
_cell.angle_gamma   90.00
#
_symmetry.space_group_name_H-M   'P 1'
#
loop_
_entity.id
_entity.type
_entity.pdbx_description
1 polymer ?
#
loop_
_entity_poly.entity_id
_entity_poly.type
_entity_poly.pdbx_seq_one_letter_code
_entity_poly.pdbx_strand_id
1 'polypeptide(L)'
;MDRPLDKQTVDNICIANGLRNAKELGAASIRQFVSVVKDIEAKMGVEYIRMEIGEPGLPAEQIGIEAEHEALLAGVGSKYPLITGIEPLTKEASRFIKAFINLDIPPVCIVPTVGSMQGAFATFMALSQMRKDRDTILFIDPGFPVQKAQCKVQGIRFESFDVIDYRGKKLEEKLEEVLSSGRISGMIYSNPNNPT
;
A
#
# COMPACT_ATOMS: atom_id res chain seq x y z
N MET A 1 -27.72 27.24 -8.27
CA MET A 1 -26.34 27.30 -7.74
C MET A 1 -26.47 27.29 -6.23
N ASP A 2 -26.11 26.16 -5.64
CA ASP A 2 -26.22 26.00 -4.20
C ASP A 2 -25.20 26.86 -3.51
N ARG A 3 -25.64 27.55 -2.45
CA ARG A 3 -24.73 28.39 -1.65
C ARG A 3 -23.66 27.50 -1.03
N PRO A 4 -22.40 27.88 -1.09
CA PRO A 4 -21.34 27.15 -0.37
C PRO A 4 -21.70 27.06 1.12
N LEU A 5 -21.36 25.97 1.76
CA LEU A 5 -21.53 25.84 3.21
C LEU A 5 -20.75 26.98 3.92
N ASP A 6 -21.38 27.52 4.96
CA ASP A 6 -20.68 28.48 5.81
C ASP A 6 -19.55 27.80 6.60
N LYS A 7 -18.57 28.62 7.02
CA LYS A 7 -17.39 28.12 7.71
C LYS A 7 -17.72 27.33 8.97
N GLN A 8 -18.72 27.77 9.76
CA GLN A 8 -19.09 27.10 11.00
C GLN A 8 -19.63 25.69 10.72
N THR A 9 -20.40 25.53 9.67
CA THR A 9 -20.92 24.23 9.23
C THR A 9 -19.80 23.29 8.82
N VAL A 10 -18.82 23.76 8.06
CA VAL A 10 -17.64 22.95 7.67
C VAL A 10 -16.82 22.58 8.89
N ASP A 11 -16.56 23.53 9.79
CA ASP A 11 -15.83 23.24 11.04
C ASP A 11 -16.55 22.19 11.89
N ASN A 12 -17.89 22.26 12.00
CA ASN A 12 -18.68 21.26 12.73
C ASN A 12 -18.57 19.85 12.09
N ILE A 13 -18.60 19.76 10.76
CA ILE A 13 -18.38 18.48 10.05
C ILE A 13 -16.98 17.95 10.34
N CYS A 14 -15.96 18.79 10.31
CA CYS A 14 -14.59 18.39 10.62
C CYS A 14 -14.47 17.87 12.06
N ILE A 15 -15.09 18.54 13.03
CA ILE A 15 -15.12 18.13 14.44
C ILE A 15 -15.79 16.77 14.59
N ALA A 16 -16.92 16.54 13.92
CA ALA A 16 -17.63 15.26 13.94
C ALA A 16 -16.76 14.10 13.38
N ASN A 17 -15.80 14.42 12.52
CA ASN A 17 -14.86 13.47 11.94
C ASN A 17 -13.47 13.43 12.65
N GLY A 18 -13.41 13.95 13.88
CA GLY A 18 -12.20 13.87 14.73
C GLY A 18 -11.10 14.88 14.39
N LEU A 19 -11.42 15.95 13.69
CA LEU A 19 -10.55 17.11 13.46
C LEU A 19 -10.99 18.27 14.35
N ARG A 20 -10.11 19.22 14.64
CA ARG A 20 -10.48 20.40 15.44
C ARG A 20 -11.20 21.47 14.62
N ASN A 21 -10.90 21.58 13.34
CA ASN A 21 -11.54 22.48 12.38
C ASN A 21 -11.07 22.18 10.96
N ALA A 22 -11.60 22.89 9.96
CA ALA A 22 -11.27 22.70 8.55
C ALA A 22 -9.79 22.95 8.18
N LYS A 23 -9.03 23.72 8.98
CA LYS A 23 -7.60 23.96 8.70
C LYS A 23 -6.75 22.71 8.86
N GLU A 24 -7.25 21.70 9.59
CA GLU A 24 -6.56 20.41 9.78
C GLU A 24 -6.77 19.42 8.63
N LEU A 25 -7.63 19.73 7.66
CA LEU A 25 -7.89 18.84 6.52
C LEU A 25 -6.63 18.47 5.73
N GLY A 26 -5.67 19.38 5.61
CA GLY A 26 -4.39 19.09 4.93
C GLY A 26 -3.50 18.08 5.66
N ALA A 27 -3.72 17.87 6.96
CA ALA A 27 -2.99 16.90 7.78
C ALA A 27 -3.85 15.69 8.17
N ALA A 28 -5.12 15.65 7.72
CA ALA A 28 -6.06 14.59 8.03
C ALA A 28 -5.63 13.26 7.39
N SER A 29 -5.97 12.16 8.05
CA SER A 29 -5.88 10.86 7.41
C SER A 29 -6.86 10.78 6.21
N ILE A 30 -6.53 9.97 5.20
CA ILE A 30 -7.41 9.74 4.03
C ILE A 30 -8.83 9.37 4.50
N ARG A 31 -8.95 8.52 5.53
CA ARG A 31 -10.26 8.12 6.08
C ARG A 31 -11.06 9.29 6.62
N GLN A 32 -10.43 10.17 7.40
CA GLN A 32 -11.09 11.37 7.91
C GLN A 32 -11.51 12.31 6.78
N PHE A 33 -10.62 12.52 5.81
CA PHE A 33 -10.91 13.35 4.64
C PHE A 33 -12.13 12.82 3.86
N VAL A 34 -12.16 11.51 3.56
CA VAL A 34 -13.29 10.85 2.89
C VAL A 34 -14.60 11.03 3.66
N SER A 35 -14.57 10.84 4.99
CA SER A 35 -15.75 11.04 5.82
C SER A 35 -16.24 12.48 5.78
N VAL A 36 -15.35 13.46 5.91
CA VAL A 36 -15.72 14.89 5.82
C VAL A 36 -16.35 15.22 4.46
N VAL A 37 -15.78 14.73 3.36
CA VAL A 37 -16.35 14.96 2.02
C VAL A 37 -17.74 14.35 1.89
N LYS A 38 -17.94 13.10 2.35
CA LYS A 38 -19.26 12.46 2.35
C LYS A 38 -20.30 13.24 3.13
N ASP A 39 -19.95 13.77 4.29
CA ASP A 39 -20.88 14.56 5.10
C ASP A 39 -21.21 15.91 4.44
N ILE A 40 -20.25 16.51 3.74
CA ILE A 40 -20.47 17.72 2.93
C ILE A 40 -21.42 17.41 1.76
N GLU A 41 -21.14 16.33 1.00
CA GLU A 41 -21.97 15.86 -0.11
C GLU A 41 -23.44 15.66 0.35
N ALA A 42 -23.61 14.93 1.44
CA ALA A 42 -24.94 14.65 2.01
C ALA A 42 -25.67 15.94 2.43
N LYS A 43 -24.94 16.90 2.99
CA LYS A 43 -25.54 18.16 3.44
C LYS A 43 -25.89 19.11 2.30
N MET A 44 -25.12 19.07 1.22
CA MET A 44 -25.33 19.92 0.03
C MET A 44 -26.23 19.27 -1.02
N GLY A 45 -26.45 17.96 -0.96
CA GLY A 45 -27.16 17.22 -2.00
C GLY A 45 -26.43 17.15 -3.33
N VAL A 46 -25.09 17.17 -3.30
CA VAL A 46 -24.21 17.13 -4.48
C VAL A 46 -23.24 15.95 -4.39
N GLU A 47 -22.71 15.54 -5.52
CA GLU A 47 -21.63 14.58 -5.61
C GLU A 47 -20.38 15.29 -6.14
N TYR A 48 -19.24 15.06 -5.48
CA TYR A 48 -17.95 15.54 -5.94
C TYR A 48 -17.22 14.47 -6.75
N ILE A 49 -16.40 14.91 -7.70
CA ILE A 49 -15.42 14.04 -8.34
C ILE A 49 -14.36 13.68 -7.29
N ARG A 50 -14.29 12.40 -6.94
CA ARG A 50 -13.42 11.89 -5.87
C ARG A 50 -12.00 11.75 -6.39
N MET A 51 -11.09 12.59 -5.88
CA MET A 51 -9.68 12.60 -6.29
C MET A 51 -8.72 12.34 -5.10
N GLU A 52 -9.27 12.17 -3.91
CA GLU A 52 -8.51 11.92 -2.68
C GLU A 52 -8.08 10.47 -2.49
N ILE A 53 -8.66 9.55 -3.27
CA ILE A 53 -8.29 8.13 -3.29
C ILE A 53 -7.97 7.74 -4.72
N GLY A 54 -6.81 7.12 -4.91
CA GLY A 54 -6.45 6.49 -6.18
C GLY A 54 -7.09 5.11 -6.28
N GLU A 55 -8.14 4.99 -7.07
CA GLU A 55 -8.79 3.72 -7.38
C GLU A 55 -8.52 3.33 -8.85
N PRO A 56 -8.39 2.03 -9.16
CA PRO A 56 -8.17 1.59 -10.55
C PRO A 56 -9.27 2.05 -11.53
N GLY A 57 -10.52 2.12 -11.08
CA GLY A 57 -11.67 2.68 -11.79
C GLY A 57 -12.16 1.88 -13.02
N LEU A 58 -11.39 0.93 -13.51
CA LEU A 58 -11.82 0.04 -14.58
C LEU A 58 -12.46 -1.24 -14.02
N PRO A 59 -13.56 -1.72 -14.63
CA PRO A 59 -14.14 -2.99 -14.22
C PRO A 59 -13.14 -4.14 -14.51
N ALA A 60 -13.29 -5.24 -13.75
CA ALA A 60 -12.55 -6.46 -14.04
C ALA A 60 -12.94 -7.01 -15.42
N GLU A 61 -11.97 -7.63 -16.10
CA GLU A 61 -12.23 -8.28 -17.39
C GLU A 61 -13.25 -9.42 -17.23
N GLN A 62 -14.20 -9.50 -18.18
CA GLN A 62 -15.31 -10.46 -18.11
C GLN A 62 -14.82 -11.91 -18.04
N ILE A 63 -13.77 -12.25 -18.76
CA ILE A 63 -13.17 -13.60 -18.71
C ILE A 63 -12.68 -13.99 -17.31
N GLY A 64 -12.18 -13.01 -16.54
CA GLY A 64 -11.75 -13.24 -15.17
C GLY A 64 -12.93 -13.48 -14.23
N ILE A 65 -14.00 -12.70 -14.40
CA ILE A 65 -15.25 -12.83 -13.62
C ILE A 65 -15.88 -14.22 -13.87
N GLU A 66 -15.96 -14.64 -15.11
CA GLU A 66 -16.52 -15.95 -15.50
C GLU A 66 -15.68 -17.11 -14.93
N ALA A 67 -14.35 -17.03 -15.02
CA ALA A 67 -13.46 -18.05 -14.48
C ALA A 67 -13.56 -18.14 -12.94
N GLU A 68 -13.69 -17.01 -12.23
CA GLU A 68 -13.91 -16.99 -10.78
C GLU A 68 -15.26 -17.65 -10.43
N HIS A 69 -16.32 -17.32 -11.15
CA HIS A 69 -17.64 -17.89 -10.96
C HIS A 69 -17.63 -19.42 -11.15
N GLU A 70 -17.02 -19.91 -12.22
CA GLU A 70 -16.87 -21.35 -12.49
C GLU A 70 -16.08 -22.06 -11.39
N ALA A 71 -14.98 -21.47 -10.92
CA ALA A 71 -14.18 -22.02 -9.84
C ALA A 71 -14.96 -22.13 -8.53
N LEU A 72 -15.78 -21.12 -8.20
CA LEU A 72 -16.66 -21.16 -7.03
C LEU A 72 -17.73 -22.26 -7.14
N LEU A 73 -18.36 -22.41 -8.30
CA LEU A 73 -19.32 -23.48 -8.57
C LEU A 73 -18.67 -24.87 -8.48
N ALA A 74 -17.41 -24.99 -8.87
CA ALA A 74 -16.62 -26.21 -8.73
C ALA A 74 -16.19 -26.51 -7.28
N GLY A 75 -16.56 -25.66 -6.32
CA GLY A 75 -16.33 -25.87 -4.90
C GLY A 75 -14.90 -25.55 -4.43
N VAL A 76 -14.17 -24.70 -5.15
CA VAL A 76 -12.80 -24.32 -4.75
C VAL A 76 -12.75 -23.70 -3.35
N GLY A 77 -13.79 -22.95 -2.95
CA GLY A 77 -13.89 -22.33 -1.63
C GLY A 77 -14.12 -23.31 -0.46
N SER A 78 -14.38 -24.58 -0.72
CA SER A 78 -14.58 -25.61 0.30
C SER A 78 -13.31 -26.39 0.66
N LYS A 79 -12.16 -26.04 0.08
CA LYS A 79 -10.88 -26.74 0.26
C LYS A 79 -9.81 -25.80 0.79
N TYR A 80 -8.97 -26.28 1.70
CA TYR A 80 -7.79 -25.55 2.10
C TYR A 80 -6.70 -25.61 1.01
N PRO A 81 -6.15 -24.48 0.57
CA PRO A 81 -4.98 -24.48 -0.29
C PRO A 81 -3.73 -24.90 0.50
N LEU A 82 -2.66 -25.25 -0.20
CA LEU A 82 -1.33 -25.35 0.42
C LEU A 82 -0.91 -23.96 0.95
N ILE A 83 -0.04 -23.96 1.97
CA ILE A 83 0.52 -22.73 2.55
C ILE A 83 1.20 -21.87 1.48
N THR A 84 1.83 -22.51 0.51
CA THR A 84 2.50 -21.86 -0.63
C THR A 84 1.55 -21.46 -1.76
N GLY A 85 0.24 -21.64 -1.59
CA GLY A 85 -0.75 -21.41 -2.63
C GLY A 85 -1.00 -22.64 -3.53
N ILE A 86 -1.87 -22.47 -4.51
CA ILE A 86 -2.16 -23.53 -5.48
C ILE A 86 -1.22 -23.42 -6.69
N GLU A 87 -0.79 -24.59 -7.20
CA GLU A 87 0.18 -24.65 -8.31
C GLU A 87 -0.25 -23.88 -9.58
N PRO A 88 -1.52 -23.93 -10.04
CA PRO A 88 -1.94 -23.14 -11.19
C PRO A 88 -1.71 -21.64 -11.00
N LEU A 89 -2.01 -21.08 -9.81
CA LEU A 89 -1.82 -19.66 -9.52
C LEU A 89 -0.34 -19.27 -9.54
N THR A 90 0.53 -20.07 -8.90
CA THR A 90 1.97 -19.74 -8.84
C THR A 90 2.64 -19.85 -10.22
N LYS A 91 2.21 -20.81 -11.06
CA LYS A 91 2.66 -20.91 -12.45
C LYS A 91 2.25 -19.70 -13.29
N GLU A 92 0.98 -19.29 -13.21
CA GLU A 92 0.49 -18.14 -13.96
C GLU A 92 1.08 -16.82 -13.44
N ALA A 93 1.31 -16.68 -12.13
CA ALA A 93 2.02 -15.53 -11.58
C ALA A 93 3.47 -15.46 -12.09
N SER A 94 4.17 -16.61 -12.18
CA SER A 94 5.51 -16.68 -12.79
C SER A 94 5.48 -16.22 -14.25
N ARG A 95 4.53 -16.73 -15.04
CA ARG A 95 4.32 -16.33 -16.44
C ARG A 95 4.02 -14.84 -16.57
N PHE A 96 3.16 -14.30 -15.71
CA PHE A 96 2.82 -12.88 -15.70
C PHE A 96 4.04 -12.02 -15.39
N ILE A 97 4.81 -12.34 -14.34
CA ILE A 97 6.03 -11.62 -13.97
C ILE A 97 7.03 -11.63 -15.15
N LYS A 98 7.20 -12.77 -15.81
CA LYS A 98 8.06 -12.84 -17.00
C LYS A 98 7.56 -11.93 -18.13
N ALA A 99 6.26 -11.95 -18.41
CA ALA A 99 5.68 -11.17 -19.51
C ALA A 99 5.74 -9.65 -19.28
N PHE A 100 5.49 -9.17 -18.05
CA PHE A 100 5.35 -7.75 -17.77
C PHE A 100 6.62 -7.10 -17.20
N ILE A 101 7.43 -7.86 -16.46
CA ILE A 101 8.61 -7.31 -15.76
C ILE A 101 9.90 -7.89 -16.32
N ASN A 102 9.80 -8.91 -17.18
CA ASN A 102 10.91 -9.65 -17.78
C ASN A 102 11.85 -10.29 -16.73
N LEU A 103 11.29 -10.76 -15.62
CA LEU A 103 12.02 -11.50 -14.60
C LEU A 103 11.63 -12.98 -14.64
N ASP A 104 12.63 -13.86 -14.61
CA ASP A 104 12.43 -15.31 -14.49
C ASP A 104 12.36 -15.70 -13.01
N ILE A 105 11.15 -15.79 -12.47
CA ILE A 105 10.90 -16.22 -11.10
C ILE A 105 10.27 -17.62 -11.12
N PRO A 106 10.94 -18.64 -10.58
CA PRO A 106 10.35 -19.99 -10.50
C PRO A 106 9.06 -19.98 -9.67
N PRO A 107 8.02 -20.75 -10.04
CA PRO A 107 6.75 -20.82 -9.29
C PRO A 107 6.94 -21.13 -7.80
N VAL A 108 7.95 -21.93 -7.43
CA VAL A 108 8.30 -22.27 -6.05
C VAL A 108 8.75 -21.05 -5.20
N CYS A 109 9.17 -19.97 -5.84
CA CYS A 109 9.58 -18.73 -5.18
C CYS A 109 8.41 -17.72 -5.04
N ILE A 110 7.20 -18.11 -5.43
CA ILE A 110 6.01 -17.26 -5.40
C ILE A 110 5.09 -17.72 -4.28
N VAL A 111 4.75 -16.81 -3.40
CA VAL A 111 3.80 -17.03 -2.31
C VAL A 111 2.65 -16.04 -2.44
N PRO A 112 1.42 -16.50 -2.75
CA PRO A 112 0.24 -15.65 -2.77
C PRO A 112 -0.07 -15.09 -1.39
N THR A 113 -0.47 -13.83 -1.36
CA THR A 113 -0.87 -13.13 -0.13
C THR A 113 -2.18 -12.39 -0.33
N VAL A 114 -2.87 -12.07 0.77
CA VAL A 114 -4.08 -11.22 0.73
C VAL A 114 -3.64 -9.78 0.54
N GLY A 115 -3.34 -9.45 -0.70
CA GLY A 115 -2.80 -8.14 -1.10
C GLY A 115 -1.35 -7.92 -0.65
N SER A 116 -0.74 -6.87 -1.21
CA SER A 116 0.65 -6.47 -0.91
C SER A 116 0.86 -6.08 0.56
N MET A 117 -0.20 -5.71 1.26
CA MET A 117 -0.14 -5.35 2.68
C MET A 117 0.22 -6.54 3.55
N GLN A 118 -0.37 -7.72 3.33
CA GLN A 118 0.02 -8.94 4.04
C GLN A 118 1.43 -9.38 3.64
N GLY A 119 1.76 -9.27 2.35
CA GLY A 119 3.10 -9.58 1.87
C GLY A 119 4.17 -8.74 2.56
N ALA A 120 3.99 -7.41 2.63
CA ALA A 120 4.90 -6.51 3.32
C ALA A 120 5.00 -6.84 4.82
N PHE A 121 3.86 -7.04 5.50
CA PHE A 121 3.82 -7.37 6.92
C PHE A 121 4.62 -8.64 7.25
N ALA A 122 4.40 -9.71 6.50
CA ALA A 122 5.11 -10.97 6.67
C ALA A 122 6.60 -10.85 6.33
N THR A 123 6.93 -10.10 5.29
CA THR A 123 8.32 -9.87 4.86
C THR A 123 9.10 -9.10 5.92
N PHE A 124 8.55 -8.02 6.48
CA PHE A 124 9.22 -7.25 7.53
C PHE A 124 9.46 -8.09 8.77
N MET A 125 8.48 -8.88 9.19
CA MET A 125 8.61 -9.80 10.32
C MET A 125 9.72 -10.83 10.06
N ALA A 126 9.75 -11.44 8.90
CA ALA A 126 10.78 -12.41 8.53
C ALA A 126 12.18 -11.77 8.51
N LEU A 127 12.34 -10.65 7.82
CA LEU A 127 13.62 -9.95 7.70
C LEU A 127 14.18 -9.50 9.05
N SER A 128 13.31 -9.04 9.97
CA SER A 128 13.75 -8.61 11.30
C SER A 128 14.25 -9.77 12.20
N GLN A 129 13.94 -11.01 11.85
CA GLN A 129 14.29 -12.21 12.61
C GLN A 129 15.36 -13.09 11.95
N MET A 130 15.61 -12.92 10.64
CA MET A 130 16.57 -13.74 9.91
C MET A 130 17.98 -13.60 10.43
N ARG A 131 18.38 -12.42 10.87
CA ARG A 131 19.72 -12.12 11.37
C ARG A 131 19.65 -11.20 12.57
N LYS A 132 20.29 -11.59 13.66
CA LYS A 132 20.32 -10.82 14.92
C LYS A 132 21.12 -9.51 14.82
N ASP A 133 22.07 -9.46 13.91
CA ASP A 133 22.94 -8.30 13.65
C ASP A 133 22.31 -7.29 12.67
N ARG A 134 21.19 -7.64 12.02
CA ARG A 134 20.48 -6.81 11.03
C ARG A 134 18.99 -6.78 11.35
N ASP A 135 18.56 -5.76 12.02
CA ASP A 135 17.18 -5.66 12.57
C ASP A 135 16.40 -4.44 12.04
N THR A 136 16.99 -3.69 11.11
CA THR A 136 16.44 -2.41 10.65
C THR A 136 15.97 -2.49 9.21
N ILE A 137 14.76 -2.02 8.93
CA ILE A 137 14.22 -1.87 7.57
C ILE A 137 14.49 -0.44 7.09
N LEU A 138 15.05 -0.30 5.90
CA LEU A 138 15.28 0.99 5.25
C LEU A 138 14.11 1.34 4.32
N PHE A 139 13.54 2.52 4.48
CA PHE A 139 12.52 3.09 3.60
C PHE A 139 13.11 4.23 2.76
N ILE A 140 12.84 4.22 1.48
CA ILE A 140 13.09 5.34 0.58
C ILE A 140 11.80 6.16 0.48
N ASP A 141 11.85 7.39 0.98
CA ASP A 141 10.71 8.32 0.93
C ASP A 141 10.78 9.23 -0.32
N PRO A 142 9.64 9.80 -0.75
CA PRO A 142 8.29 9.51 -0.30
C PRO A 142 7.82 8.11 -0.71
N GLY A 143 6.95 7.51 0.09
CA GLY A 143 6.41 6.19 -0.17
C GLY A 143 5.09 5.95 0.57
N PHE A 144 4.51 4.77 0.40
CA PHE A 144 3.24 4.43 1.03
C PHE A 144 3.38 4.31 2.56
N PRO A 145 2.70 5.17 3.34
CA PRO A 145 3.01 5.36 4.77
C PRO A 145 2.61 4.17 5.66
N VAL A 146 1.69 3.32 5.18
CA VAL A 146 1.15 2.20 5.98
C VAL A 146 2.22 1.18 6.32
N GLN A 147 3.22 1.00 5.48
CA GLN A 147 4.29 0.04 5.71
C GLN A 147 5.16 0.42 6.92
N LYS A 148 5.43 1.71 7.12
CA LYS A 148 6.09 2.20 8.35
C LYS A 148 5.22 1.98 9.60
N ALA A 149 3.90 2.13 9.46
CA ALA A 149 2.96 1.82 10.54
C ALA A 149 2.99 0.32 10.88
N GLN A 150 3.12 -0.57 9.88
CA GLN A 150 3.31 -2.00 10.11
C GLN A 150 4.57 -2.30 10.92
N CYS A 151 5.70 -1.67 10.58
CA CYS A 151 6.93 -1.80 11.38
C CYS A 151 6.71 -1.35 12.84
N LYS A 152 6.05 -0.21 13.05
CA LYS A 152 5.73 0.29 14.41
C LYS A 152 4.90 -0.69 15.21
N VAL A 153 3.84 -1.26 14.62
CA VAL A 153 2.96 -2.23 15.29
C VAL A 153 3.71 -3.52 15.63
N GLN A 154 4.65 -3.93 14.80
CA GLN A 154 5.46 -5.12 15.01
C GLN A 154 6.68 -4.89 15.94
N GLY A 155 6.94 -3.65 16.35
CA GLY A 155 8.14 -3.32 17.12
C GLY A 155 9.44 -3.42 16.33
N ILE A 156 9.37 -3.37 14.99
CA ILE A 156 10.52 -3.47 14.09
C ILE A 156 11.15 -2.10 13.91
N ARG A 157 12.46 -2.02 14.05
CA ARG A 157 13.23 -0.80 13.78
C ARG A 157 13.18 -0.47 12.30
N PHE A 158 13.08 0.82 12.00
CA PHE A 158 13.22 1.30 10.63
C PHE A 158 13.91 2.66 10.58
N GLU A 159 14.53 2.93 9.46
CA GLU A 159 15.11 4.22 9.08
C GLU A 159 14.55 4.65 7.74
N SER A 160 14.60 5.94 7.46
CA SER A 160 14.22 6.44 6.15
C SER A 160 14.98 7.70 5.78
N PHE A 161 15.10 7.96 4.48
CA PHE A 161 15.51 9.24 3.93
C PHE A 161 14.66 9.60 2.71
N ASP A 162 14.55 10.90 2.42
CA ASP A 162 13.82 11.39 1.26
C ASP A 162 14.72 11.40 0.03
N VAL A 163 14.30 10.71 -1.04
CA VAL A 163 15.06 10.61 -2.30
C VAL A 163 15.16 11.95 -3.03
N ILE A 164 14.29 12.93 -2.70
CA ILE A 164 14.34 14.27 -3.30
C ILE A 164 15.68 14.95 -3.04
N ASP A 165 16.25 14.74 -1.85
CA ASP A 165 17.54 15.31 -1.45
C ASP A 165 18.74 14.57 -2.08
N TYR A 166 18.49 13.36 -2.57
CA TYR A 166 19.49 12.45 -3.09
C TYR A 166 19.10 11.92 -4.47
N ARG A 167 19.62 12.55 -5.54
CA ARG A 167 19.35 12.11 -6.92
C ARG A 167 20.65 11.77 -7.66
N GLY A 168 20.57 10.80 -8.57
CA GLY A 168 21.73 10.34 -9.34
C GLY A 168 22.83 9.79 -8.42
N LYS A 169 24.06 10.25 -8.60
CA LYS A 169 25.22 9.79 -7.83
C LYS A 169 25.09 10.00 -6.32
N LYS A 170 24.42 11.06 -5.88
CA LYS A 170 24.15 11.29 -4.45
C LYS A 170 23.30 10.20 -3.81
N LEU A 171 22.38 9.59 -4.59
CA LEU A 171 21.58 8.47 -4.09
C LEU A 171 22.44 7.23 -3.87
N GLU A 172 23.36 6.94 -4.79
CA GLU A 172 24.33 5.84 -4.66
C GLU A 172 25.17 6.02 -3.41
N GLU A 173 25.78 7.20 -3.23
CA GLU A 173 26.58 7.55 -2.07
C GLU A 173 25.78 7.43 -0.76
N LYS A 174 24.51 7.88 -0.75
CA LYS A 174 23.63 7.78 0.43
C LYS A 174 23.25 6.34 0.74
N LEU A 175 22.96 5.55 -0.26
CA LEU A 175 22.66 4.12 -0.07
C LEU A 175 23.90 3.38 0.46
N GLU A 176 25.07 3.66 -0.06
CA GLU A 176 26.30 3.04 0.42
C GLU A 176 26.60 3.43 1.88
N GLU A 177 26.44 4.71 2.26
CA GLU A 177 26.55 5.17 3.64
C GLU A 177 25.61 4.39 4.59
N VAL A 178 24.33 4.28 4.24
CA VAL A 178 23.34 3.64 5.11
C VAL A 178 23.56 2.12 5.17
N LEU A 179 23.79 1.48 4.02
CA LEU A 179 23.94 0.03 3.93
C LEU A 179 25.24 -0.47 4.56
N SER A 180 26.33 0.32 4.49
CA SER A 180 27.62 -0.01 5.13
C SER A 180 27.56 -0.04 6.64
N SER A 181 26.49 0.51 7.26
CA SER A 181 26.25 0.39 8.70
C SER A 181 26.13 -1.07 9.18
N GLY A 182 25.83 -1.99 8.27
CA GLY A 182 25.69 -3.42 8.54
C GLY A 182 24.43 -3.83 9.28
N ARG A 183 23.57 -2.89 9.69
CA ARG A 183 22.33 -3.19 10.46
C ARG A 183 21.07 -3.32 9.61
N ILE A 184 21.12 -2.94 8.33
CA ILE A 184 19.95 -3.01 7.44
C ILE A 184 19.68 -4.45 7.02
N SER A 185 18.49 -4.95 7.34
CA SER A 185 18.02 -6.29 6.97
C SER A 185 17.28 -6.32 5.64
N GLY A 186 16.67 -5.20 5.25
CA GLY A 186 15.98 -5.07 3.99
C GLY A 186 15.67 -3.62 3.65
N MET A 187 15.44 -3.35 2.37
CA MET A 187 15.08 -2.04 1.85
C MET A 187 13.77 -2.13 1.10
N ILE A 188 12.93 -1.11 1.26
CA ILE A 188 11.69 -0.97 0.51
C ILE A 188 11.65 0.38 -0.22
N TYR A 189 11.21 0.33 -1.47
CA TYR A 189 10.96 1.49 -2.30
C TYR A 189 9.81 1.17 -3.27
N SER A 190 9.13 2.20 -3.77
CA SER A 190 8.10 2.08 -4.80
C SER A 190 8.66 2.45 -6.17
N ASN A 191 8.36 1.65 -7.19
CA ASN A 191 8.73 1.96 -8.57
C ASN A 191 7.72 1.32 -9.55
N PRO A 192 6.92 2.08 -10.30
CA PRO A 192 6.72 3.55 -10.18
C PRO A 192 6.29 3.96 -8.78
N ASN A 193 6.68 5.17 -8.36
CA ASN A 193 6.43 5.59 -6.98
C ASN A 193 4.96 6.01 -6.75
N ASN A 194 4.48 5.75 -5.56
CA ASN A 194 3.27 6.31 -5.01
C ASN A 194 3.66 7.08 -3.73
N PRO A 195 3.41 8.40 -3.67
CA PRO A 195 2.47 9.20 -4.48
C PRO A 195 3.13 10.10 -5.56
N THR A 196 4.37 9.92 -5.94
CA THR A 196 5.08 10.84 -6.88
C THR A 196 5.44 10.18 -8.19
#